data_29479c21567902f2fbc43e7211f12ddd
#
_entry.id   29479c21567902f2fbc43e7211f12ddd
#
_cell.length_a   1.000
_cell.length_b   1.000
_cell.length_c   1.000
_cell.angle_alpha   90.00
_cell.angle_beta   90.00
_cell.angle_gamma   90.00
#
_symmetry.space_group_name_H-M   'P 1'
#
loop_
_entity.id
_entity.type
_entity.pdbx_description
1 polymer ?
#
loop_
_entity_poly.entity_id
_entity_poly.type
_entity_poly.pdbx_seq_one_letter_code
_entity_poly.pdbx_strand_id
1 'polypeptide(L)'
;MKCKIISISHKLSDWEKQALKFYSKQLPSNYKISHAYVKPSSSKYLDTESKLEAERLEIIKNIDGDSYVILWDRQGKKISSKDFANLLQDKIDHGINVNF
;
A
#
# COMPACT_ATOMS: atom_id res chain seq x y z
N MET A 1 -14.79 4.28 0.15
CA MET A 1 -13.75 3.24 0.28
C MET A 1 -12.52 3.85 0.94
N LYS A 2 -12.00 3.20 1.93
CA LYS A 2 -10.69 3.54 2.50
C LYS A 2 -9.61 2.74 1.78
N CYS A 3 -8.61 3.43 1.26
CA CYS A 3 -7.47 2.82 0.60
C CYS A 3 -6.22 3.11 1.43
N LYS A 4 -5.56 2.09 1.91
CA LYS A 4 -4.30 2.23 2.63
C LYS A 4 -3.16 1.71 1.76
N ILE A 5 -2.16 2.55 1.55
CA ILE A 5 -0.92 2.16 0.87
C ILE A 5 0.11 1.85 1.95
N ILE A 6 0.63 0.62 1.92
CA ILE A 6 1.66 0.18 2.85
C ILE A 6 2.94 0.00 2.06
N SER A 7 3.97 0.73 2.42
CA SER A 7 5.26 0.66 1.73
C SER A 7 6.43 0.55 2.69
N ILE A 8 7.46 -0.18 2.28
CA ILE A 8 8.73 -0.23 3.01
C ILE A 8 9.58 0.91 2.46
N SER A 9 9.70 1.98 3.25
CA SER A 9 10.44 3.16 2.81
C SER A 9 10.88 4.00 4.00
N HIS A 10 11.91 4.82 3.76
CA HIS A 10 12.26 5.89 4.69
C HIS A 10 11.25 7.02 4.57
N LYS A 11 11.38 8.03 5.44
CA LYS A 11 10.54 9.21 5.39
C LYS A 11 10.59 9.84 3.99
N LEU A 12 9.42 10.18 3.44
CA LEU A 12 9.33 10.78 2.12
C LEU A 12 10.01 12.16 2.08
N SER A 13 10.64 12.46 0.96
CA SER A 13 11.13 13.81 0.67
C SER A 13 9.95 14.76 0.43
N ASP A 14 10.22 16.07 0.48
CA ASP A 14 9.16 17.07 0.31
C ASP A 14 8.47 16.97 -1.06
N TRP A 15 9.24 16.71 -2.12
CA TRP A 15 8.66 16.60 -3.46
C TRP A 15 7.79 15.35 -3.61
N GLU A 16 8.14 14.26 -2.95
CA GLU A 16 7.33 13.05 -2.93
C GLU A 16 6.00 13.28 -2.21
N LYS A 17 6.03 13.97 -1.06
CA LYS A 17 4.82 14.35 -0.33
C LYS A 17 3.92 15.26 -1.17
N GLN A 18 4.48 16.20 -1.87
CA GLN A 18 3.74 17.10 -2.75
C GLN A 18 3.07 16.35 -3.91
N ALA A 19 3.79 15.40 -4.51
CA ALA A 19 3.25 14.56 -5.58
C ALA A 19 2.07 13.70 -5.08
N LEU A 20 2.21 13.06 -3.93
CA LEU A 20 1.14 12.27 -3.34
C LEU A 20 -0.10 13.13 -3.04
N LYS A 21 0.11 14.32 -2.49
CA LYS A 21 -0.98 15.26 -2.20
C LYS A 21 -1.69 15.69 -3.48
N PHE A 22 -0.93 16.00 -4.52
CA PHE A 22 -1.48 16.39 -5.80
C PHE A 22 -2.37 15.30 -6.41
N TYR A 23 -1.87 14.07 -6.49
CA TYR A 23 -2.64 12.98 -7.07
C TYR A 23 -3.81 12.54 -6.19
N SER A 24 -3.65 12.58 -4.88
CA SER A 24 -4.74 12.23 -3.95
C SER A 24 -5.93 13.17 -4.08
N LYS A 25 -5.69 14.45 -4.35
CA LYS A 25 -6.75 15.45 -4.56
C LYS A 25 -7.57 15.22 -5.83
N GLN A 26 -7.02 14.50 -6.80
CA GLN A 26 -7.69 14.22 -8.07
C GLN A 26 -8.66 13.07 -7.96
N LEU A 27 -8.63 12.30 -6.86
CA LEU A 27 -9.53 11.20 -6.66
C LEU A 27 -10.92 11.69 -6.21
N PRO A 28 -11.98 10.98 -6.61
CA PRO A 28 -13.31 11.26 -6.09
C PRO A 28 -13.38 11.18 -4.56
N SER A 29 -14.31 11.90 -3.96
CA SER A 29 -14.45 11.98 -2.50
C SER A 29 -14.77 10.65 -1.81
N ASN A 30 -15.26 9.65 -2.56
CA ASN A 30 -15.50 8.31 -2.04
C ASN A 30 -14.23 7.46 -1.87
N TYR A 31 -13.07 7.95 -2.33
CA TYR A 31 -11.78 7.34 -2.09
C TYR A 31 -11.05 8.13 -1.00
N LYS A 32 -10.74 7.48 0.10
CA LYS A 32 -9.93 8.05 1.18
C LYS A 32 -8.61 7.30 1.23
N ILE A 33 -7.52 7.99 0.90
CA ILE A 33 -6.20 7.38 0.84
C ILE A 33 -5.40 7.74 2.08
N SER A 34 -4.83 6.74 2.71
CA SER A 34 -3.84 6.89 3.77
C SER A 34 -2.58 6.11 3.39
N HIS A 35 -1.47 6.48 3.97
CA HIS A 35 -0.19 5.83 3.70
C HIS A 35 0.47 5.42 5.02
N ALA A 36 0.81 4.14 5.15
CA ALA A 36 1.58 3.61 6.26
C ALA A 36 3.00 3.26 5.78
N TYR A 37 4.00 3.78 6.48
CA TYR A 37 5.39 3.54 6.15
C TYR A 37 5.97 2.52 7.11
N VAL A 38 6.58 1.48 6.54
CA VAL A 38 7.34 0.50 7.31
C VAL A 38 8.81 0.79 7.06
N LYS A 39 9.56 1.08 8.13
CA LYS A 39 11.00 1.33 7.99
C LYS A 39 11.71 0.04 7.58
N PRO A 40 12.63 0.11 6.60
CA PRO A 40 13.47 -1.03 6.28
C PRO A 40 14.25 -1.48 7.51
N SER A 41 14.44 -2.79 7.66
CA SER A 41 15.27 -3.31 8.74
C SER A 41 16.72 -2.88 8.51
N SER A 42 17.29 -2.16 9.48
CA SER A 42 18.63 -1.60 9.39
C SER A 42 19.64 -2.27 10.32
N SER A 43 19.24 -3.35 10.99
CA SER A 43 20.14 -4.05 11.91
C SER A 43 21.33 -4.65 11.15
N LYS A 44 22.54 -4.29 11.57
CA LYS A 44 23.78 -4.81 10.99
C LYS A 44 24.01 -6.27 11.35
N TYR A 45 23.32 -6.76 12.37
CA TYR A 45 23.53 -8.10 12.92
C TYR A 45 22.57 -9.14 12.35
N LEU A 46 21.59 -8.71 11.56
CA LEU A 46 20.63 -9.61 10.92
C LEU A 46 21.07 -9.89 9.48
N ASP A 47 20.90 -11.14 9.05
CA ASP A 47 21.05 -11.50 7.65
C ASP A 47 19.86 -10.99 6.81
N THR A 48 19.93 -11.13 5.50
CA THR A 48 18.89 -10.68 4.59
C THR A 48 17.55 -11.36 4.89
N GLU A 49 17.56 -12.65 5.18
CA GLU A 49 16.35 -13.42 5.44
C GLU A 49 15.66 -12.96 6.72
N SER A 50 16.41 -12.70 7.78
CA SER A 50 15.88 -12.18 9.05
C SER A 50 15.33 -10.77 8.88
N LYS A 51 15.97 -9.92 8.07
CA LYS A 51 15.49 -8.58 7.76
C LYS A 51 14.16 -8.63 7.02
N LEU A 52 14.03 -9.49 6.01
CA LEU A 52 12.80 -9.69 5.26
C LEU A 52 11.67 -10.16 6.16
N GLU A 53 11.96 -11.09 7.07
CA GLU A 53 10.94 -11.58 8.02
C GLU A 53 10.48 -10.47 8.97
N ALA A 54 11.39 -9.64 9.48
CA ALA A 54 11.04 -8.52 10.34
C ALA A 54 10.16 -7.51 9.59
N GLU A 55 10.49 -7.20 8.35
CA GLU A 55 9.71 -6.31 7.49
C GLU A 55 8.33 -6.90 7.20
N ARG A 56 8.25 -8.18 6.93
CA ARG A 56 6.99 -8.91 6.70
C ARG A 56 6.05 -8.78 7.90
N LEU A 57 6.56 -8.98 9.10
CA LEU A 57 5.76 -8.87 10.32
C LEU A 57 5.23 -7.44 10.52
N GLU A 58 6.03 -6.42 10.23
CA GLU A 58 5.60 -5.03 10.33
C GLU A 58 4.54 -4.67 9.28
N ILE A 59 4.66 -5.20 8.06
CA ILE A 59 3.64 -5.03 7.03
C ILE A 59 2.32 -5.64 7.50
N ILE A 60 2.35 -6.86 8.01
CA ILE A 60 1.15 -7.58 8.47
C ILE A 60 0.44 -6.80 9.58
N LYS A 61 1.18 -6.19 10.51
CA LYS A 61 0.60 -5.36 11.57
C LYS A 61 -0.18 -4.16 11.03
N ASN A 62 0.17 -3.67 9.86
CA ASN A 62 -0.47 -2.51 9.25
C ASN A 62 -1.67 -2.87 8.36
N ILE A 63 -1.90 -4.15 8.10
CA ILE A 63 -3.03 -4.60 7.29
C ILE A 63 -4.30 -4.60 8.15
N ASP A 64 -5.34 -3.95 7.66
CA ASP A 64 -6.64 -3.95 8.33
C ASP A 64 -7.33 -5.30 8.10
N GLY A 65 -7.91 -5.88 9.17
CA GLY A 65 -8.42 -7.26 9.16
C GLY A 65 -9.53 -7.54 8.13
N ASP A 66 -10.38 -6.55 7.86
CA ASP A 66 -11.54 -6.71 6.96
C ASP A 66 -11.28 -6.14 5.56
N SER A 67 -10.02 -5.89 5.22
CA SER A 67 -9.68 -5.29 3.95
C SER A 67 -9.31 -6.33 2.90
N TYR A 68 -9.49 -5.97 1.63
CA TYR A 68 -8.95 -6.71 0.50
C TYR A 68 -7.50 -6.27 0.29
N VAL A 69 -6.57 -7.24 0.24
CA VAL A 69 -5.14 -6.95 0.13
C VAL A 69 -4.66 -7.14 -1.30
N ILE A 70 -3.99 -6.12 -1.82
CA ILE A 70 -3.35 -6.17 -3.14
C ILE A 70 -1.85 -6.03 -2.92
N LEU A 71 -1.09 -7.07 -3.26
CA LEU A 71 0.36 -7.05 -3.20
C LEU A 71 0.92 -6.73 -4.58
N TRP A 72 1.72 -5.67 -4.66
CA TRP A 72 2.43 -5.31 -5.89
C TRP A 72 3.79 -6.00 -5.90
N ASP A 73 3.96 -6.92 -6.83
CA ASP A 73 5.20 -7.68 -6.98
C ASP A 73 5.51 -7.83 -8.48
N ARG A 74 6.78 -7.68 -8.82
CA ARG A 74 7.24 -7.86 -10.21
C ARG A 74 6.96 -9.26 -10.77
N GLN A 75 6.86 -10.26 -9.91
CA GLN A 75 6.53 -11.64 -10.26
C GLN A 75 5.02 -11.90 -10.25
N GLY A 76 4.26 -10.90 -9.90
CA GLY A 76 2.83 -10.98 -9.87
C GLY A 76 2.20 -11.00 -11.28
N LYS A 77 0.90 -11.20 -11.28
CA LYS A 77 0.11 -11.18 -12.52
C LYS A 77 0.00 -9.76 -13.05
N LYS A 78 0.23 -9.57 -14.34
CA LYS A 78 0.04 -8.27 -14.97
C LYS A 78 -1.43 -7.88 -14.96
N ILE A 79 -1.71 -6.62 -14.67
CA ILE A 79 -3.06 -6.06 -14.68
C ILE A 79 -3.03 -4.72 -15.43
N SER A 80 -4.01 -4.49 -16.28
CA SER A 80 -4.16 -3.21 -16.97
C SER A 80 -4.76 -2.17 -16.04
N SER A 81 -4.60 -0.89 -16.36
CA SER A 81 -5.24 0.19 -15.61
C SER A 81 -6.76 0.06 -15.60
N LYS A 82 -7.34 -0.39 -16.70
CA LYS A 82 -8.78 -0.63 -16.79
C LYS A 82 -9.23 -1.76 -15.87
N ASP A 83 -8.53 -2.88 -15.87
CA ASP A 83 -8.85 -4.02 -15.00
C ASP A 83 -8.67 -3.67 -13.53
N PHE A 84 -7.63 -2.89 -13.21
CA PHE A 84 -7.41 -2.40 -11.86
C PHE A 84 -8.55 -1.47 -11.41
N ALA A 85 -8.98 -0.56 -12.27
CA ALA A 85 -10.12 0.32 -11.98
C ALA A 85 -11.40 -0.48 -11.76
N ASN A 86 -11.65 -1.51 -12.56
CA ASN A 86 -12.80 -2.39 -12.41
C ASN A 86 -12.76 -3.16 -11.09
N LEU A 87 -11.57 -3.62 -10.69
CA LEU A 87 -11.38 -4.30 -9.41
C LEU A 87 -11.72 -3.37 -8.24
N LEU A 88 -11.24 -2.13 -8.27
CA LEU A 88 -11.56 -1.14 -7.24
C LEU A 88 -13.05 -0.81 -7.21
N GLN A 89 -13.67 -0.67 -8.37
CA GLN A 89 -15.12 -0.40 -8.45
C GLN A 89 -15.93 -1.54 -7.84
N ASP A 90 -15.54 -2.79 -8.10
CA ASP A 90 -16.17 -3.95 -7.49
C ASP A 90 -16.08 -3.90 -5.95
N LYS A 91 -14.92 -3.52 -5.41
CA LYS A 91 -14.76 -3.41 -3.95
C LYS A 91 -15.59 -2.26 -3.37
N ILE A 92 -15.68 -1.14 -4.06
CA ILE A 92 -16.55 -0.03 -3.65
C ILE A 92 -18.01 -0.50 -3.60
N ASP A 93 -18.47 -1.18 -4.63
CA ASP A 93 -19.86 -1.65 -4.74
C ASP A 93 -20.23 -2.63 -3.62
N HIS A 94 -19.25 -3.36 -3.08
CA HIS A 94 -19.45 -4.30 -1.97
C HIS A 94 -19.07 -3.71 -0.60
N GLY A 95 -18.71 -2.43 -0.54
CA GLY A 95 -18.34 -1.78 0.73
C GLY A 95 -17.04 -2.30 1.35
N ILE A 96 -16.13 -2.82 0.54
CA ILE A 96 -14.86 -3.41 1.00
C ILE A 96 -13.74 -2.39 0.91
N ASN A 97 -12.97 -2.23 1.99
CA ASN A 97 -11.76 -1.41 2.00
C ASN A 97 -10.58 -2.18 1.41
N VAL A 98 -9.60 -1.45 0.87
CA VAL A 98 -8.45 -2.04 0.18
C VAL A 98 -7.14 -1.57 0.83
N ASN A 99 -6.23 -2.52 1.06
CA ASN A 99 -4.84 -2.25 1.45
C ASN A 99 -3.91 -2.67 0.31
N PHE A 100 -2.96 -1.81 0.00
CA PHE A 100 -1.97 -2.06 -1.06
C PHE A 100 -0.60 -2.32 -0.48
#